data_dab62953741ce424e402f3d133ba627e
#
_entry.id   dab62953741ce424e402f3d133ba627e
#
_cell.length_a   1.000
_cell.length_b   1.000
_cell.length_c   1.000
_cell.angle_alpha   90.00
_cell.angle_beta   90.00
_cell.angle_gamma   90.00
#
_symmetry.space_group_name_H-M   'P 1'
#
loop_
_entity.id
_entity.type
_entity.pdbx_description
1 polymer ?
#
loop_
_entity_poly.entity_id
_entity_poly.type
_entity_poly.pdbx_seq_one_letter_code
_entity_poly.pdbx_strand_id
1 'polypeptide(L)'
;EEYLRKVFRGCTYEELRRWIGLLEAYFAAEGSIQAAADALYIHKNTLQYRLKRLEELTGCDVRRPSQAPVFYMAVLFFKEVEGSLLLMGS
;
A
#
# COMPACT_ATOMS: atom_id res chain seq x y z
N GLU A 1 6.82 6.89 -11.49
CA GLU A 1 6.99 8.01 -10.60
C GLU A 1 8.10 7.72 -9.57
N GLU A 2 8.97 8.69 -9.38
CA GLU A 2 10.21 8.47 -8.62
C GLU A 2 9.99 8.13 -7.14
N TYR A 3 9.01 8.78 -6.52
CA TYR A 3 8.69 8.52 -5.11
C TYR A 3 8.31 7.04 -4.92
N LEU A 4 7.46 6.54 -5.79
CA LEU A 4 7.00 5.15 -5.72
C LEU A 4 8.15 4.18 -5.93
N ARG A 5 9.07 4.50 -6.84
CA ARG A 5 10.26 3.66 -7.08
C ARG A 5 11.18 3.62 -5.88
N LYS A 6 11.30 4.73 -5.15
CA LYS A 6 12.15 4.80 -3.96
C LYS A 6 11.56 4.00 -2.81
N VAL A 7 10.24 4.13 -2.59
CA VAL A 7 9.57 3.44 -1.49
C VAL A 7 9.48 1.93 -1.77
N PHE A 8 9.09 1.56 -2.99
CA PHE A 8 8.84 0.17 -3.36
C PHE A 8 9.91 -0.35 -4.32
N ARG A 9 11.15 -0.32 -3.88
CA ARG A 9 12.30 -0.74 -4.69
C ARG A 9 12.15 -2.17 -5.18
N GLY A 10 12.40 -2.38 -6.48
CA GLY A 10 12.41 -3.70 -7.07
C GLY A 10 11.04 -4.32 -7.30
N CYS A 11 9.97 -3.63 -6.98
CA CYS A 11 8.63 -4.14 -7.23
C CYS A 11 8.23 -3.95 -8.70
N THR A 12 7.56 -4.97 -9.24
CA THR A 12 6.90 -4.82 -10.54
C THR A 12 5.67 -3.95 -10.35
N TYR A 13 5.08 -3.51 -11.46
CA TYR A 13 3.84 -2.74 -11.41
C TYR A 13 2.72 -3.52 -10.72
N GLU A 14 2.61 -4.82 -11.03
CA GLU A 14 1.57 -5.65 -10.42
C GLU A 14 1.78 -5.84 -8.92
N GLU A 15 3.03 -6.01 -8.49
CA GLU A 15 3.34 -6.10 -7.07
C GLU A 15 3.01 -4.80 -6.35
N LEU A 16 3.40 -3.68 -6.96
CA LEU A 16 3.09 -2.36 -6.42
C LEU A 16 1.57 -2.18 -6.29
N ARG A 17 0.83 -2.55 -7.31
CA ARG A 17 -0.62 -2.44 -7.31
C ARG A 17 -1.26 -3.23 -6.17
N ARG A 18 -0.74 -4.42 -5.89
CA ARG A 18 -1.22 -5.24 -4.76
C ARG A 18 -0.92 -4.59 -3.42
N TRP A 19 0.28 -4.02 -3.26
CA TRP A 19 0.62 -3.30 -2.03
C TRP A 19 -0.29 -2.09 -1.84
N ILE A 20 -0.54 -1.34 -2.90
CA ILE A 20 -1.42 -0.16 -2.83
C ILE A 20 -2.84 -0.58 -2.42
N GLY A 21 -3.36 -1.67 -2.98
CA GLY A 21 -4.68 -2.18 -2.61
C GLY A 21 -4.77 -2.54 -1.14
N LEU A 22 -3.72 -3.19 -0.61
CA LEU A 22 -3.66 -3.54 0.80
C LEU A 22 -3.61 -2.27 1.67
N LEU A 23 -2.81 -1.28 1.28
CA LEU A 23 -2.69 -0.02 2.01
C LEU A 23 -4.00 0.77 2.00
N GLU A 24 -4.70 0.78 0.88
CA GLU A 24 -6.00 1.45 0.80
C GLU A 24 -6.99 0.85 1.79
N ALA A 25 -7.05 -0.48 1.86
CA ALA A 25 -7.93 -1.16 2.80
C ALA A 25 -7.53 -0.86 4.25
N TYR A 26 -6.23 -0.83 4.52
CA TYR A 26 -5.73 -0.55 5.85
C TYR A 26 -6.08 0.88 6.30
N PHE A 27 -5.88 1.87 5.42
CA PHE A 27 -6.22 3.25 5.74
C PHE A 27 -7.72 3.47 5.84
N ALA A 28 -8.50 2.85 4.95
CA ALA A 28 -9.96 2.94 5.02
C ALA A 28 -10.51 2.34 6.32
N ALA A 29 -9.82 1.35 6.87
CA ALA A 29 -10.17 0.72 8.15
C ALA A 29 -9.61 1.49 9.35
N GLU A 30 -8.98 2.63 9.11
CA GLU A 30 -8.37 3.49 10.13
C GLU A 30 -7.40 2.73 11.03
N GLY A 31 -6.62 1.82 10.42
CA GLY A 31 -5.61 1.04 11.13
C GLY A 31 -6.13 -0.18 11.86
N SER A 32 -7.42 -0.49 11.74
CA SER A 32 -7.97 -1.71 12.33
C SER A 32 -7.55 -2.92 11.51
N ILE A 33 -6.75 -3.79 12.09
CA ILE A 33 -6.29 -5.02 11.43
C ILE A 33 -7.48 -5.91 11.07
N GLN A 34 -8.43 -6.08 12.00
CA GLN A 34 -9.58 -6.94 11.74
C GLN A 34 -10.44 -6.40 10.60
N ALA A 35 -10.77 -5.10 10.62
CA ALA A 35 -11.59 -4.50 9.59
C ALA A 35 -10.91 -4.55 8.21
N ALA A 36 -9.61 -4.28 8.18
CA ALA A 36 -8.85 -4.33 6.93
C ALA A 36 -8.78 -5.74 6.37
N ALA A 37 -8.55 -6.74 7.23
CA ALA A 37 -8.50 -8.14 6.81
C ALA A 37 -9.86 -8.57 6.26
N ASP A 38 -10.96 -8.19 6.93
CA ASP A 38 -12.31 -8.50 6.47
C ASP A 38 -12.57 -7.88 5.09
N ALA A 39 -12.16 -6.64 4.88
CA ALA A 39 -12.34 -5.96 3.60
C ALA A 39 -11.54 -6.63 2.48
N LEU A 40 -10.41 -7.23 2.82
CA LEU A 40 -9.55 -7.91 1.85
C LEU A 40 -9.88 -9.40 1.71
N TYR A 41 -10.84 -9.90 2.48
CA TYR A 41 -11.23 -11.32 2.50
C TYR A 41 -10.06 -12.23 2.86
N ILE A 42 -9.23 -11.83 3.81
CA ILE A 42 -8.11 -12.62 4.31
C ILE A 42 -8.16 -12.69 5.82
N HIS A 43 -7.44 -13.67 6.40
CA HIS A 43 -7.32 -13.78 7.85
C HIS A 43 -6.42 -12.65 8.38
N LYS A 44 -6.72 -12.19 9.61
CA LYS A 44 -5.94 -11.12 10.23
C LYS A 44 -4.45 -11.46 10.35
N ASN A 45 -4.13 -12.73 10.60
CA ASN A 45 -2.73 -13.15 10.68
C ASN A 45 -2.01 -13.04 9.35
N THR A 46 -2.72 -13.29 8.24
CA THR A 46 -2.19 -13.10 6.90
C THR A 46 -1.90 -11.63 6.64
N LEU A 47 -2.82 -10.75 7.06
CA LEU A 47 -2.62 -9.32 6.91
C LEU A 47 -1.40 -8.85 7.70
N GLN A 48 -1.27 -9.29 8.97
CA GLN A 48 -0.13 -8.93 9.80
C GLN A 48 1.19 -9.39 9.19
N TYR A 49 1.20 -10.60 8.63
CA TYR A 49 2.37 -11.12 7.94
C TYR A 49 2.74 -10.23 6.74
N ARG A 50 1.75 -9.85 5.94
CA ARG A 50 1.99 -8.99 4.78
C ARG A 50 2.47 -7.61 5.17
N LEU A 51 1.92 -7.02 6.23
CA LEU A 51 2.37 -5.73 6.72
C LEU A 51 3.83 -5.78 7.20
N LYS A 52 4.22 -6.88 7.82
CA LYS A 52 5.61 -7.08 8.22
C LYS A 52 6.52 -7.23 6.99
N ARG A 53 6.06 -7.94 5.97
CA ARG A 53 6.81 -8.06 4.71
C ARG A 53 6.98 -6.70 4.05
N LEU A 54 5.95 -5.87 4.11
CA LEU A 54 6.04 -4.52 3.56
C LEU A 54 7.08 -3.69 4.31
N GLU A 55 7.13 -3.82 5.63
CA GLU A 55 8.15 -3.16 6.43
C GLU A 55 9.55 -3.62 6.03
N GLU A 56 9.75 -4.91 5.85
CA GLU A 56 11.04 -5.46 5.41
C GLU A 56 11.43 -4.94 4.03
N LEU A 57 10.45 -4.82 3.14
CA LEU A 57 10.69 -4.36 1.78
C LEU A 57 11.04 -2.89 1.71
N THR A 58 10.34 -2.05 2.47
CA THR A 58 10.43 -0.60 2.35
C THR A 58 11.27 0.07 3.43
N GLY A 59 11.51 -0.64 4.53
CA GLY A 59 12.20 -0.05 5.69
C GLY A 59 11.30 0.80 6.56
N CYS A 60 10.01 0.90 6.25
CA CYS A 60 9.04 1.69 7.02
C CYS A 60 7.87 0.84 7.45
N ASP A 61 7.37 1.09 8.66
CA ASP A 61 6.24 0.35 9.21
C ASP A 61 4.98 1.22 9.17
N VAL A 62 4.02 0.84 8.34
CA VAL A 62 2.77 1.60 8.19
C VAL A 62 1.94 1.62 9.48
N ARG A 63 2.18 0.65 10.37
CA ARG A 63 1.46 0.59 11.65
C ARG A 63 1.92 1.65 12.64
N ARG A 64 3.07 2.28 12.39
CA ARG A 64 3.58 3.37 13.22
C ARG A 64 3.08 4.71 12.69
N PRO A 65 2.37 5.50 13.52
CA PRO A 65 1.83 6.79 13.07
C PRO A 65 2.88 7.73 12.46
N SER A 66 4.12 7.68 12.96
CA SER A 66 5.19 8.53 12.44
C SER A 66 5.67 8.10 11.04
N GLN A 67 5.42 6.84 10.65
CA GLN A 67 5.87 6.29 9.36
C GLN A 67 4.73 6.08 8.38
N ALA A 68 3.49 6.05 8.86
CA ALA A 68 2.31 5.88 8.02
C ALA A 68 2.21 6.90 6.88
N PRO A 69 2.58 8.18 7.06
CA PRO A 69 2.50 9.16 5.98
C PRO A 69 3.27 8.79 4.72
N VAL A 70 4.37 8.04 4.84
CA VAL A 70 5.14 7.57 3.68
C VAL A 70 4.22 6.78 2.75
N PHE A 71 3.43 5.87 3.32
CA PHE A 71 2.54 5.01 2.56
C PHE A 71 1.28 5.73 2.12
N TYR A 72 0.78 6.65 2.92
CA TYR A 72 -0.37 7.43 2.52
C TYR A 72 -0.05 8.26 1.27
N MET A 73 1.10 8.88 1.23
CA MET A 73 1.55 9.62 0.06
C MET A 73 1.74 8.70 -1.14
N ALA A 74 2.26 7.48 -0.90
CA ALA A 74 2.44 6.50 -1.97
C ALA A 74 1.10 6.13 -2.61
N VAL A 75 0.06 5.94 -1.80
CA VAL A 75 -1.29 5.64 -2.31
C VAL A 75 -1.79 6.79 -3.18
N LEU A 76 -1.64 8.02 -2.73
CA LEU A 76 -2.08 9.19 -3.48
C LEU A 76 -1.34 9.32 -4.81
N PHE A 77 -0.02 9.16 -4.80
CA PHE A 77 0.76 9.23 -6.03
C PHE A 77 0.41 8.11 -6.99
N PHE A 78 0.19 6.91 -6.48
CA PHE A 78 -0.18 5.79 -7.34
C PHE A 78 -1.52 6.05 -8.04
N LYS A 79 -2.50 6.55 -7.31
CA LYS A 79 -3.80 6.89 -7.89
C LYS A 79 -3.69 7.94 -8.98
N GLU A 80 -2.82 8.92 -8.77
CA GLU A 80 -2.57 9.96 -9.75
C GLU A 80 -1.96 9.40 -11.02
N VAL A 81 -0.95 8.54 -10.89
CA VAL A 81 -0.31 7.86 -12.02
C VAL A 81 -1.32 6.99 -12.75
N GLU A 82 -2.11 6.21 -12.02
CA GLU A 82 -3.11 5.33 -12.60
C GLU A 82 -4.17 6.13 -13.36
N GLY A 83 -4.62 7.25 -12.78
CA GLY A 83 -5.56 8.14 -13.45
C GLY A 83 -5.01 8.71 -14.75
N SER A 84 -3.74 9.10 -14.76
CA SER A 84 -3.07 9.61 -15.96
C SER A 84 -2.99 8.54 -17.03
N LEU A 85 -2.68 7.30 -16.66
CA LEU A 85 -2.62 6.19 -17.59
C LEU A 85 -3.99 5.91 -18.24
N LEU A 86 -5.06 5.99 -17.44
CA LEU A 86 -6.41 5.81 -17.97
C LEU A 86 -6.78 6.89 -18.96
N LEU A 87 -6.43 8.14 -18.67
CA LEU A 87 -6.68 9.26 -19.59
C LEU A 87 -5.90 9.11 -20.88
N MET A 88 -4.66 8.64 -20.80
CA MET A 88 -3.81 8.43 -21.98
C MET A 88 -4.27 7.23 -22.80
N GLY A 89 -4.86 6.23 -22.13
CA GLY A 89 -5.31 5.01 -22.78
C GLY A 89 -6.65 5.15 -23.50
N SER A 90 -7.35 6.22 -23.23
CA SER A 90 -8.64 6.45 -23.88
C SER A 90 -8.50 7.31 -25.13
#